data_899794e71a70bd057fe5dd5433be002e
#
_entry.id   899794e71a70bd057fe5dd5433be002e
#
_cell.length_a   1.000
_cell.length_b   1.000
_cell.length_c   1.000
_cell.angle_alpha   90.00
_cell.angle_beta   90.00
_cell.angle_gamma   90.00
#
_symmetry.space_group_name_H-M   'P 1'
#
loop_
_entity.id
_entity.type
_entity.pdbx_description
1 polymer ?
#
loop_
_entity_poly.entity_id
_entity_poly.type
_entity_poly.pdbx_seq_one_letter_code
_entity_poly.pdbx_strand_id
1 'polypeptide(L)'
;LALARWFLRSGGAPEGRGRMAALVARCRPEGFDVAPAEAAPAPAPGLVAQGALVGLGFGQMQAGTLAALAALGPIRATPWRMLLVEGVRAMPDLQGLITDPADPLRRVVACTGAPHCPQALGPTRALARALAPQLPPGCLLHVSGCAKGCAHPRPADLTLVARGRGYDLVRAGTAADAAFLSYPGTPDALSL
;
A
#
# COMPACT_ATOMS: atom_id res chain seq x y z
N LEU A 1 17.66 -15.13 -11.28
CA LEU A 1 17.42 -16.35 -12.09
C LEU A 1 17.57 -17.65 -11.29
N ALA A 2 18.58 -17.80 -10.40
CA ALA A 2 18.82 -19.04 -9.64
C ALA A 2 17.61 -19.44 -8.76
N LEU A 3 17.08 -18.51 -7.95
CA LEU A 3 15.89 -18.76 -7.12
C LEU A 3 14.63 -19.12 -7.93
N ALA A 4 14.40 -18.48 -9.07
CA ALA A 4 13.26 -18.80 -9.91
C ALA A 4 13.37 -20.22 -10.50
N ARG A 5 14.57 -20.61 -10.95
CA ARG A 5 14.83 -21.97 -11.44
C ARG A 5 14.72 -23.01 -10.33
N TRP A 6 15.24 -22.71 -9.15
CA TRP A 6 15.09 -23.57 -7.97
C TRP A 6 13.60 -23.74 -7.62
N PHE A 7 12.83 -22.66 -7.58
CA PHE A 7 11.39 -22.68 -7.30
C PHE A 7 10.65 -23.66 -8.22
N LEU A 8 10.89 -23.56 -9.53
CA LEU A 8 10.24 -24.45 -10.49
C LEU A 8 10.68 -25.91 -10.33
N ARG A 9 12.00 -26.19 -10.18
CA ARG A 9 12.53 -27.54 -10.01
C ARG A 9 12.11 -28.21 -8.71
N SER A 10 11.88 -27.43 -7.65
CA SER A 10 11.45 -27.92 -6.35
C SER A 10 9.92 -28.06 -6.21
N GLY A 11 9.20 -28.01 -7.34
CA GLY A 11 7.73 -28.14 -7.34
C GLY A 11 7.01 -26.95 -6.72
N GLY A 12 7.55 -25.75 -6.88
CA GLY A 12 6.96 -24.51 -6.37
C GLY A 12 5.71 -24.05 -7.14
N ALA A 13 5.50 -24.57 -8.35
CA ALA A 13 4.36 -24.22 -9.19
C ALA A 13 3.60 -25.48 -9.69
N PRO A 14 2.95 -26.23 -8.79
CA PRO A 14 2.11 -27.35 -9.21
C PRO A 14 1.00 -26.81 -10.12
N GLU A 15 0.75 -27.51 -11.24
CA GLU A 15 -0.25 -27.11 -12.25
C GLU A 15 -0.06 -25.67 -12.79
N GLY A 16 1.20 -25.18 -12.83
CA GLY A 16 1.53 -23.84 -13.32
C GLY A 16 1.27 -22.71 -12.35
N ARG A 17 0.84 -22.99 -11.13
CA ARG A 17 0.58 -21.98 -10.09
C ARG A 17 1.28 -22.31 -8.79
N GLY A 18 1.79 -21.29 -8.10
CA GLY A 18 2.39 -21.44 -6.78
C GLY A 18 2.95 -20.14 -6.23
N ARG A 19 3.33 -20.21 -4.96
CA ARG A 19 3.94 -19.06 -4.25
C ARG A 19 5.23 -19.51 -3.59
N MET A 20 6.26 -18.67 -3.67
CA MET A 20 7.56 -18.92 -3.02
C MET A 20 7.38 -19.16 -1.51
N ALA A 21 6.54 -18.38 -0.83
CA ALA A 21 6.27 -18.54 0.59
C ALA A 21 5.78 -19.95 0.96
N ALA A 22 4.89 -20.54 0.15
CA ALA A 22 4.40 -21.88 0.37
C ALA A 22 5.47 -22.95 0.13
N LEU A 23 6.40 -22.73 -0.82
CA LEU A 23 7.51 -23.65 -1.06
C LEU A 23 8.52 -23.58 0.08
N VAL A 24 8.96 -22.39 0.48
CA VAL A 24 10.01 -22.24 1.52
C VAL A 24 9.55 -22.67 2.92
N ALA A 25 8.24 -22.73 3.16
CA ALA A 25 7.68 -23.29 4.39
C ALA A 25 7.99 -24.79 4.56
N ARG A 26 8.22 -25.52 3.46
CA ARG A 26 8.48 -26.98 3.43
C ARG A 26 9.87 -27.35 2.91
N CYS A 27 10.52 -26.47 2.16
CA CYS A 27 11.81 -26.69 1.53
C CYS A 27 12.53 -25.37 1.31
N ARG A 28 13.77 -25.24 1.79
CA ARG A 28 14.56 -24.00 1.63
C ARG A 28 15.69 -24.25 0.62
N PRO A 29 16.06 -23.23 -0.19
CA PRO A 29 17.21 -23.32 -1.08
C PRO A 29 18.51 -23.21 -0.28
N GLU A 30 19.47 -24.05 -0.59
CA GLU A 30 20.83 -23.95 -0.02
C GLU A 30 21.49 -22.61 -0.39
N GLY A 31 22.28 -22.06 0.53
CA GLY A 31 23.02 -20.81 0.32
C GLY A 31 22.18 -19.53 0.46
N PHE A 32 20.93 -19.63 0.90
CA PHE A 32 20.05 -18.50 1.20
C PHE A 32 19.60 -18.44 2.68
N ASP A 33 20.34 -19.09 3.55
CA ASP A 33 20.08 -19.14 5.00
C ASP A 33 20.69 -17.93 5.73
N VAL A 34 20.57 -16.74 5.14
CA VAL A 34 20.98 -15.51 5.79
C VAL A 34 19.87 -15.10 6.77
N ALA A 35 20.24 -14.88 8.02
CA ALA A 35 19.32 -14.33 9.00
C ALA A 35 18.72 -13.01 8.46
N PRO A 36 17.39 -12.80 8.59
CA PRO A 36 16.80 -11.52 8.21
C PRO A 36 17.53 -10.38 8.92
N ALA A 37 17.88 -9.33 8.19
CA ALA A 37 18.34 -8.09 8.83
C ALA A 37 17.26 -7.58 9.76
N GLU A 38 17.68 -6.98 10.88
CA GLU A 38 16.74 -6.32 11.78
C GLU A 38 15.89 -5.30 11.00
N ALA A 39 14.59 -5.37 11.17
CA ALA A 39 13.67 -4.51 10.46
C ALA A 39 13.79 -3.07 10.98
N ALA A 40 14.42 -2.19 10.22
CA ALA A 40 14.40 -0.77 10.51
C ALA A 40 12.99 -0.19 10.30
N PRO A 41 12.56 0.78 11.12
CA PRO A 41 11.29 1.47 10.91
C PRO A 41 11.28 2.15 9.53
N ALA A 42 10.10 2.18 8.90
CA ALA A 42 9.94 2.88 7.64
C ALA A 42 10.28 4.37 7.82
N PRO A 43 11.13 4.96 6.96
CA PRO A 43 11.45 6.38 7.06
C PRO A 43 10.21 7.24 6.79
N ALA A 44 10.26 8.50 7.20
CA ALA A 44 9.27 9.50 6.84
C ALA A 44 9.70 10.25 5.56
N PRO A 45 8.75 10.85 4.80
CA PRO A 45 9.09 11.85 3.79
C PRO A 45 9.93 12.97 4.38
N GLY A 46 10.90 13.47 3.62
CA GLY A 46 11.81 14.52 4.09
C GLY A 46 13.16 14.49 3.41
N LEU A 47 14.00 15.43 3.76
CA LEU A 47 15.38 15.46 3.30
C LEU A 47 16.23 14.44 4.07
N VAL A 48 17.03 13.70 3.33
CA VAL A 48 18.02 12.75 3.83
C VAL A 48 19.38 13.05 3.21
N ALA A 49 20.45 12.46 3.69
CA ALA A 49 21.80 12.71 3.18
C ALA A 49 21.92 12.49 1.66
N GLN A 50 21.18 11.53 1.10
CA GLN A 50 21.21 11.17 -0.31
C GLN A 50 20.32 12.07 -1.20
N GLY A 51 19.36 12.82 -0.64
CA GLY A 51 18.40 13.62 -1.41
C GLY A 51 17.08 13.81 -0.68
N ALA A 52 15.95 13.77 -1.41
CA ALA A 52 14.61 13.91 -0.86
C ALA A 52 13.81 12.61 -0.96
N LEU A 53 13.26 12.15 0.16
CA LEU A 53 12.24 11.09 0.19
C LEU A 53 10.85 11.72 0.01
N VAL A 54 10.13 11.36 -1.04
CA VAL A 54 8.77 11.80 -1.32
C VAL A 54 7.81 10.64 -1.28
N GLY A 55 6.71 10.79 -0.57
CA GLY A 55 5.68 9.78 -0.45
C GLY A 55 4.70 9.82 -1.62
N LEU A 56 4.10 8.67 -1.92
CA LEU A 56 3.12 8.51 -2.99
C LEU A 56 1.81 7.98 -2.40
N GLY A 57 0.74 8.75 -2.55
CA GLY A 57 -0.59 8.29 -2.16
C GLY A 57 -0.96 7.00 -2.89
N PHE A 58 -1.12 5.90 -2.14
CA PHE A 58 -1.38 4.55 -2.66
C PHE A 58 -0.31 4.00 -3.63
N GLY A 59 0.90 4.55 -3.61
CA GLY A 59 1.98 4.18 -4.54
C GLY A 59 1.77 4.63 -5.98
N GLN A 60 0.98 5.68 -6.20
CA GLN A 60 0.67 6.21 -7.54
C GLN A 60 1.04 7.67 -7.67
N MET A 61 1.41 8.07 -8.88
CA MET A 61 1.58 9.46 -9.30
C MET A 61 1.21 9.63 -10.77
N GLN A 62 1.03 10.87 -11.19
CA GLN A 62 0.86 11.22 -12.59
C GLN A 62 2.19 11.15 -13.35
N ALA A 63 2.13 10.81 -14.65
CA ALA A 63 3.33 10.75 -15.49
C ALA A 63 4.09 12.09 -15.53
N GLY A 64 3.36 13.21 -15.55
CA GLY A 64 3.94 14.55 -15.49
C GLY A 64 4.72 14.81 -14.18
N THR A 65 4.20 14.36 -13.04
CA THR A 65 4.91 14.44 -11.75
C THR A 65 6.19 13.60 -11.76
N LEU A 66 6.14 12.39 -12.35
CA LEU A 66 7.34 11.55 -12.50
C LEU A 66 8.38 12.21 -13.40
N ALA A 67 7.97 12.79 -14.53
CA ALA A 67 8.88 13.51 -15.42
C ALA A 67 9.52 14.74 -14.73
N ALA A 68 8.72 15.49 -13.98
CA ALA A 68 9.23 16.63 -13.20
C ALA A 68 10.23 16.20 -12.12
N LEU A 69 9.98 15.10 -11.41
CA LEU A 69 10.94 14.55 -10.45
C LEU A 69 12.23 14.08 -11.13
N ALA A 70 12.13 13.42 -12.29
CA ALA A 70 13.27 12.94 -13.05
C ALA A 70 14.18 14.09 -13.57
N ALA A 71 13.60 15.27 -13.78
CA ALA A 71 14.37 16.46 -14.15
C ALA A 71 15.19 17.04 -12.98
N LEU A 72 14.83 16.71 -11.74
CA LEU A 72 15.56 17.16 -10.53
C LEU A 72 16.78 16.31 -10.22
N GLY A 73 16.74 15.00 -10.56
CA GLY A 73 17.83 14.07 -10.29
C GLY A 73 17.43 12.59 -10.48
N PRO A 74 18.37 11.68 -10.32
CA PRO A 74 18.09 10.25 -10.38
C PRO A 74 17.02 9.84 -9.35
N ILE A 75 16.15 8.91 -9.75
CA ILE A 75 15.06 8.42 -8.90
C ILE A 75 15.31 6.98 -8.50
N ARG A 76 15.19 6.68 -7.21
CA ARG A 76 15.25 5.34 -6.65
C ARG A 76 13.92 4.95 -6.02
N ALA A 77 13.35 3.83 -6.45
CA ALA A 77 12.17 3.25 -5.80
C ALA A 77 12.52 2.67 -4.43
N THR A 78 11.62 2.84 -3.47
CA THR A 78 11.74 2.27 -2.13
C THR A 78 10.60 1.30 -1.84
N PRO A 79 10.71 0.39 -0.83
CA PRO A 79 9.64 -0.54 -0.47
C PRO A 79 8.48 0.13 0.29
N TRP A 80 8.57 1.43 0.61
CA TRP A 80 7.60 2.13 1.49
C TRP A 80 6.60 3.02 0.74
N ARG A 81 6.37 2.76 -0.56
CA ARG A 81 5.54 3.63 -1.42
C ARG A 81 6.08 5.06 -1.48
N MET A 82 7.39 5.20 -1.45
CA MET A 82 8.13 6.45 -1.57
C MET A 82 9.17 6.35 -2.67
N LEU A 83 9.58 7.48 -3.19
CA LEU A 83 10.74 7.63 -4.07
C LEU A 83 11.82 8.44 -3.36
N LEU A 84 13.07 8.06 -3.56
CA LEU A 84 14.21 8.91 -3.26
C LEU A 84 14.63 9.63 -4.55
N VAL A 85 14.60 10.95 -4.51
CA VAL A 85 15.16 11.81 -5.57
C VAL A 85 16.56 12.19 -5.14
N GLU A 86 17.57 11.61 -5.80
CA GLU A 86 18.97 11.72 -5.38
C GLU A 86 19.58 13.09 -5.72
N GLY A 87 20.46 13.57 -4.86
CA GLY A 87 21.25 14.79 -5.09
C GLY A 87 20.50 16.10 -4.84
N VAL A 88 19.18 16.10 -4.67
CA VAL A 88 18.44 17.34 -4.37
C VAL A 88 18.65 17.77 -2.93
N ARG A 89 18.59 19.09 -2.69
CA ARG A 89 18.84 19.72 -1.39
C ARG A 89 17.61 20.44 -0.82
N ALA A 90 16.48 20.38 -1.53
CA ALA A 90 15.20 20.91 -1.09
C ALA A 90 14.10 19.92 -1.40
N MET A 91 13.02 19.94 -0.61
CA MET A 91 11.85 19.12 -0.90
C MET A 91 11.18 19.59 -2.20
N PRO A 92 10.90 18.67 -3.14
CA PRO A 92 10.16 19.02 -4.36
C PRO A 92 8.74 19.47 -4.01
N ASP A 93 8.35 20.64 -4.53
CA ASP A 93 6.98 21.15 -4.45
C ASP A 93 6.22 20.78 -5.73
N LEU A 94 5.71 19.56 -5.78
CA LEU A 94 4.98 19.01 -6.90
C LEU A 94 3.66 18.39 -6.44
N GLN A 95 2.60 18.69 -7.17
CA GLN A 95 1.27 18.18 -6.86
C GLN A 95 1.22 16.64 -6.82
N GLY A 96 0.54 16.10 -5.82
CA GLY A 96 0.33 14.66 -5.66
C GLY A 96 1.42 13.92 -4.90
N LEU A 97 2.48 14.62 -4.48
CA LEU A 97 3.48 14.09 -3.56
C LEU A 97 3.06 14.28 -2.10
N ILE A 98 3.46 13.35 -1.27
CA ILE A 98 3.40 13.48 0.19
C ILE A 98 4.79 13.89 0.65
N THR A 99 4.92 15.13 1.11
CA THR A 99 6.18 15.72 1.60
C THR A 99 6.17 15.98 3.10
N ASP A 100 4.97 16.04 3.69
CA ASP A 100 4.79 16.18 5.14
C ASP A 100 4.84 14.80 5.82
N PRO A 101 5.75 14.58 6.79
CA PRO A 101 5.76 13.36 7.60
C PRO A 101 4.48 13.14 8.41
N ALA A 102 3.70 14.18 8.69
CA ALA A 102 2.43 14.11 9.42
C ALA A 102 1.21 13.86 8.53
N ASP A 103 1.35 13.87 7.19
CA ASP A 103 0.24 13.69 6.26
C ASP A 103 -0.57 12.42 6.59
N PRO A 104 -1.88 12.56 6.91
CA PRO A 104 -2.72 11.42 7.30
C PRO A 104 -2.84 10.35 6.20
N LEU A 105 -2.63 10.70 4.93
CA LEU A 105 -2.67 9.75 3.81
C LEU A 105 -1.58 8.67 3.90
N ARG A 106 -0.53 8.89 4.67
CA ARG A 106 0.50 7.87 4.97
C ARG A 106 -0.05 6.68 5.75
N ARG A 107 -1.12 6.91 6.53
CA ARG A 107 -1.83 5.91 7.34
C ARG A 107 -3.08 5.37 6.64
N VAL A 108 -3.16 5.55 5.31
CA VAL A 108 -4.27 5.04 4.52
C VAL A 108 -3.77 4.09 3.45
N VAL A 109 -4.41 2.95 3.36
CA VAL A 109 -4.15 1.94 2.34
C VAL A 109 -5.43 1.73 1.53
N ALA A 110 -5.33 1.77 0.22
CA ALA A 110 -6.47 1.51 -0.65
C ALA A 110 -6.07 0.67 -1.86
N CYS A 111 -6.90 -0.29 -2.22
CA CYS A 111 -6.72 -1.06 -3.46
C CYS A 111 -7.12 -0.22 -4.68
N THR A 112 -7.05 -0.82 -5.86
CA THR A 112 -7.43 -0.13 -7.11
C THR A 112 -8.90 0.35 -7.10
N GLY A 113 -9.82 -0.49 -6.63
CA GLY A 113 -11.24 -0.15 -6.61
C GLY A 113 -11.92 -0.09 -7.98
N ALA A 114 -13.22 0.17 -7.99
CA ALA A 114 -13.96 0.43 -9.22
C ALA A 114 -13.59 1.83 -9.76
N PRO A 115 -13.64 2.05 -11.10
CA PRO A 115 -13.99 1.07 -12.15
C PRO A 115 -12.82 0.20 -12.61
N HIS A 116 -11.59 0.42 -12.14
CA HIS A 116 -10.37 -0.20 -12.68
C HIS A 116 -10.12 -1.63 -12.19
N CYS A 117 -10.82 -2.09 -11.17
CA CYS A 117 -10.81 -3.48 -10.72
C CYS A 117 -12.18 -4.12 -11.01
N PRO A 118 -12.26 -5.16 -11.87
CA PRO A 118 -13.54 -5.76 -12.27
C PRO A 118 -14.25 -6.49 -11.11
N GLN A 119 -13.57 -6.74 -9.99
CA GLN A 119 -14.15 -7.38 -8.81
C GLN A 119 -14.55 -6.37 -7.73
N ALA A 120 -14.24 -5.09 -7.91
CA ALA A 120 -14.56 -4.07 -6.94
C ALA A 120 -16.02 -3.63 -7.06
N LEU A 121 -16.68 -3.50 -5.92
CA LEU A 121 -18.08 -3.11 -5.79
C LEU A 121 -18.25 -1.59 -5.58
N GLY A 122 -17.12 -0.87 -5.39
CA GLY A 122 -17.12 0.58 -5.22
C GLY A 122 -15.74 1.22 -5.38
N PRO A 123 -15.69 2.56 -5.49
CA PRO A 123 -14.44 3.32 -5.52
C PRO A 123 -13.72 3.21 -4.19
N THR A 124 -12.39 3.30 -4.22
CA THR A 124 -11.58 3.19 -2.99
C THR A 124 -10.68 4.38 -2.76
N ARG A 125 -9.85 4.75 -3.74
CA ARG A 125 -8.80 5.75 -3.55
C ARG A 125 -9.33 7.17 -3.37
N ALA A 126 -10.38 7.54 -4.08
CA ALA A 126 -11.03 8.84 -3.90
C ALA A 126 -11.64 8.95 -2.50
N LEU A 127 -12.40 7.93 -2.09
CA LEU A 127 -12.97 7.83 -0.75
C LEU A 127 -11.87 7.85 0.34
N ALA A 128 -10.81 7.08 0.16
CA ALA A 128 -9.69 7.02 1.08
C ALA A 128 -9.01 8.38 1.27
N ARG A 129 -8.87 9.18 0.19
CA ARG A 129 -8.35 10.56 0.28
C ARG A 129 -9.29 11.48 1.05
N ALA A 130 -10.59 11.39 0.81
CA ALA A 130 -11.58 12.23 1.49
C ALA A 130 -11.66 11.95 2.99
N LEU A 131 -11.49 10.68 3.38
CA LEU A 131 -11.56 10.24 4.79
C LEU A 131 -10.23 10.40 5.55
N ALA A 132 -9.09 10.48 4.86
CA ALA A 132 -7.78 10.57 5.50
C ALA A 132 -7.66 11.66 6.57
N PRO A 133 -8.16 12.92 6.35
CA PRO A 133 -8.07 13.98 7.35
C PRO A 133 -8.87 13.72 8.63
N GLN A 134 -9.84 12.80 8.60
CA GLN A 134 -10.73 12.48 9.72
C GLN A 134 -10.13 11.38 10.63
N LEU A 135 -9.01 10.78 10.24
CA LEU A 135 -8.43 9.68 11.00
C LEU A 135 -7.80 10.15 12.31
N PRO A 136 -8.11 9.50 13.42
CA PRO A 136 -7.41 9.70 14.67
C PRO A 136 -5.90 9.51 14.52
N PRO A 137 -5.06 10.20 15.29
CA PRO A 137 -3.64 9.98 15.32
C PRO A 137 -3.31 8.49 15.54
N GLY A 138 -2.36 7.95 14.79
CA GLY A 138 -1.92 6.56 14.89
C GLY A 138 -2.85 5.53 14.21
N CYS A 139 -4.10 5.88 13.88
CA CYS A 139 -5.05 4.96 13.28
C CYS A 139 -4.72 4.66 11.82
N LEU A 140 -4.72 3.38 11.44
CA LEU A 140 -4.56 2.88 10.07
C LEU A 140 -5.94 2.62 9.45
N LEU A 141 -6.22 3.25 8.30
CA LEU A 141 -7.41 2.98 7.50
C LEU A 141 -7.06 2.11 6.27
N HIS A 142 -7.79 1.02 6.10
CA HIS A 142 -7.80 0.24 4.87
C HIS A 142 -9.12 0.42 4.13
N VAL A 143 -9.10 0.87 2.88
CA VAL A 143 -10.29 0.95 2.01
C VAL A 143 -10.20 -0.10 0.91
N SER A 144 -11.08 -1.08 0.96
CA SER A 144 -11.11 -2.22 0.05
C SER A 144 -12.33 -2.19 -0.87
N GLY A 145 -12.12 -2.42 -2.16
CA GLY A 145 -13.20 -2.52 -3.15
C GLY A 145 -14.02 -3.80 -3.08
N CYS A 146 -13.60 -4.80 -2.30
CA CYS A 146 -14.31 -6.06 -2.09
C CYS A 146 -13.71 -6.79 -0.88
N ALA A 147 -14.29 -7.93 -0.48
CA ALA A 147 -13.87 -8.73 0.67
C ALA A 147 -12.46 -9.36 0.55
N LYS A 148 -11.78 -9.26 -0.60
CA LYS A 148 -10.42 -9.84 -0.78
C LYS A 148 -9.33 -9.11 0.00
N GLY A 149 -9.48 -7.82 0.31
CA GLY A 149 -8.50 -7.08 1.08
C GLY A 149 -7.11 -6.98 0.45
N CYS A 150 -7.00 -6.96 -0.89
CA CYS A 150 -5.72 -7.12 -1.61
C CYS A 150 -4.64 -6.12 -1.24
N ALA A 151 -5.01 -4.88 -0.87
CA ALA A 151 -4.05 -3.83 -0.54
C ALA A 151 -3.48 -3.99 0.88
N HIS A 152 -4.25 -4.59 1.80
CA HIS A 152 -3.84 -4.83 3.18
C HIS A 152 -4.51 -6.10 3.71
N PRO A 153 -3.88 -7.28 3.56
CA PRO A 153 -4.49 -8.55 3.95
C PRO A 153 -4.46 -8.83 5.46
N ARG A 154 -3.84 -7.94 6.24
CA ARG A 154 -3.77 -8.01 7.71
C ARG A 154 -4.87 -7.15 8.33
N PRO A 155 -5.21 -7.33 9.62
CA PRO A 155 -6.08 -6.43 10.34
C PRO A 155 -5.57 -4.99 10.29
N ALA A 156 -6.47 -4.03 10.10
CA ALA A 156 -6.25 -2.60 10.26
C ALA A 156 -7.16 -2.09 11.37
N ASP A 157 -6.85 -0.92 11.95
CA ASP A 157 -7.71 -0.32 12.99
C ASP A 157 -9.12 -0.08 12.45
N LEU A 158 -9.20 0.41 11.20
CA LEU A 158 -10.44 0.60 10.47
C LEU A 158 -10.30 0.01 9.07
N THR A 159 -11.26 -0.82 8.66
CA THR A 159 -11.35 -1.33 7.29
C THR A 159 -12.72 -1.01 6.70
N LEU A 160 -12.76 -0.20 5.64
CA LEU A 160 -13.96 0.02 4.82
C LEU A 160 -13.96 -0.95 3.64
N VAL A 161 -15.05 -1.67 3.48
CA VAL A 161 -15.22 -2.67 2.42
C VAL A 161 -16.40 -2.31 1.56
N ALA A 162 -16.19 -2.07 0.27
CA ALA A 162 -17.29 -1.82 -0.65
C ALA A 162 -18.20 -3.04 -0.76
N ARG A 163 -19.51 -2.78 -0.73
CA ARG A 163 -20.61 -3.74 -0.94
C ARG A 163 -21.50 -3.26 -2.10
N GLY A 164 -22.42 -4.08 -2.52
CA GLY A 164 -23.28 -3.73 -3.68
C GLY A 164 -24.11 -2.45 -3.55
N ARG A 165 -24.35 -1.98 -2.32
CA ARG A 165 -25.16 -0.78 -2.05
C ARG A 165 -24.50 0.20 -1.06
N GLY A 166 -23.19 0.10 -0.83
CA GLY A 166 -22.51 0.97 0.12
C GLY A 166 -21.20 0.39 0.63
N TYR A 167 -20.89 0.68 1.88
CA TYR A 167 -19.64 0.22 2.52
C TYR A 167 -19.91 -0.34 3.91
N ASP A 168 -19.22 -1.42 4.22
CA ASP A 168 -19.14 -1.93 5.58
C ASP A 168 -17.88 -1.41 6.25
N LEU A 169 -18.00 -0.96 7.50
CA LEU A 169 -16.90 -0.64 8.39
C LEU A 169 -16.61 -1.82 9.31
N VAL A 170 -15.37 -2.28 9.29
CA VAL A 170 -14.83 -3.30 10.20
C VAL A 170 -13.82 -2.62 11.13
N ARG A 171 -13.90 -2.86 12.43
CA ARG A 171 -12.93 -2.38 13.43
C ARG A 171 -11.94 -3.48 13.77
N ALA A 172 -10.66 -3.12 13.90
CA ALA A 172 -9.55 -4.01 14.25
C ALA A 172 -9.55 -5.33 13.45
N GLY A 173 -9.86 -5.25 12.14
CA GLY A 173 -10.10 -6.43 11.32
C GLY A 173 -9.72 -6.25 9.85
N THR A 174 -9.96 -7.32 9.10
CA THR A 174 -9.69 -7.42 7.66
C THR A 174 -10.94 -7.15 6.82
N ALA A 175 -10.80 -7.07 5.51
CA ALA A 175 -11.93 -6.92 4.59
C ALA A 175 -12.88 -8.13 4.52
N ALA A 176 -12.49 -9.27 5.09
CA ALA A 176 -13.29 -10.49 5.14
C ALA A 176 -14.11 -10.64 6.43
N ASP A 177 -13.81 -9.83 7.44
CA ASP A 177 -14.45 -9.93 8.75
C ASP A 177 -15.86 -9.30 8.76
N ALA A 178 -16.61 -9.58 9.82
CA ALA A 178 -17.97 -9.07 10.00
C ALA A 178 -17.95 -7.54 10.16
N ALA A 179 -18.97 -6.90 9.60
CA ALA A 179 -19.15 -5.46 9.72
C ALA A 179 -19.51 -5.06 11.17
N PHE A 180 -18.84 -3.98 11.63
CA PHE A 180 -19.26 -3.24 12.83
C PHE A 180 -20.44 -2.32 12.51
N LEU A 181 -20.39 -1.67 11.35
CA LEU A 181 -21.39 -0.73 10.86
C LEU A 181 -21.48 -0.80 9.34
N SER A 182 -22.69 -0.61 8.78
CA SER A 182 -22.86 -0.51 7.32
C SER A 182 -23.37 0.86 6.94
N TYR A 183 -22.75 1.45 5.92
CA TYR A 183 -23.16 2.72 5.33
C TYR A 183 -23.96 2.45 4.04
N PRO A 184 -25.18 2.98 3.91
CA PRO A 184 -25.88 3.00 2.63
C PRO A 184 -25.21 4.07 1.73
N GLY A 185 -24.63 3.65 0.62
CA GLY A 185 -23.87 4.55 -0.26
C GLY A 185 -22.42 4.76 0.17
N THR A 186 -21.81 5.84 -0.32
CA THR A 186 -20.44 6.23 0.01
C THR A 186 -20.44 7.06 1.28
N PRO A 187 -19.69 6.68 2.33
CA PRO A 187 -19.67 7.47 3.55
C PRO A 187 -18.90 8.78 3.34
N ASP A 188 -19.49 9.89 3.79
CA ASP A 188 -18.84 11.21 3.82
C ASP A 188 -17.96 11.38 5.06
N ALA A 189 -18.24 10.62 6.11
CA ALA A 189 -17.52 10.62 7.38
C ALA A 189 -17.43 9.21 7.97
N LEU A 190 -16.41 9.00 8.80
CA LEU A 190 -16.28 7.79 9.60
C LEU A 190 -17.02 7.98 10.93
N SER A 191 -17.94 7.08 11.24
CA SER A 191 -18.48 6.95 12.60
C SER A 191 -17.51 6.12 13.43
N LEU A 192 -16.69 6.78 14.23
CA LEU A 192 -15.61 6.19 15.03
C LEU A 192 -16.08 5.76 16.42
#